data_2d9a60c7f224ae036011f561b2d0a6b8
#
_entry.id   2d9a60c7f224ae036011f561b2d0a6b8
#
_cell.length_a   1.000
_cell.length_b   1.000
_cell.length_c   1.000
_cell.angle_alpha   90.00
_cell.angle_beta   90.00
_cell.angle_gamma   90.00
#
_symmetry.space_group_name_H-M   'P 1'
#
loop_
_entity.id
_entity.type
_entity.pdbx_description
1 polymer ?
#
loop_
_entity_poly.entity_id
_entity_poly.type
_entity_poly.pdbx_seq_one_letter_code
_entity_poly.pdbx_strand_id
1 'polypeptide(L)'
;MNSTDIRDGFNRSVKVNFQNKVSSVAGIIPVIHKLRVAGFFDCVLGPLAQSIEDKRTPALIRHSVSDMVMQRFASLLVGHEDLNDVSVLENDPAFMCALGKTHLASTPTLCRFERTIEQKTIDKGNELLLQAYFRYAPQQYRYITIDVDNTPMPTFGAQEGRKFNGHYDCNCYLPLLAFINGFPVGVFNGTQDGRKTMVKEFGAMVDAIQKRWPDCIILLRADSGFNSTELIDLCDEKGVFYLIGLAPNKGLKKKMKDWEPQFMDVLQRPPLHGGNLLRHYGEVEDYQAASWSGPRRVIARDYWSEERQEWDARFIQTNIPRTPNKVAGRLAKYTAKELYEQVYCERGLAEQYNQEFKMQAFGARVSSSSMLTNSYRMILAALCQLAYRILRRNFFTKNTPWYDSTLRVFRRAFICIGGVVDQFKTGIRISLNPMPGSENDVGKFWRMHPT
;
A
#
# COMPACT_ATOMS: atom_id res chain seq x y z
N MET A 1 -11.62 -46.45 14.97
CA MET A 1 -10.78 -45.46 15.63
C MET A 1 -11.28 -45.29 17.04
N ASN A 2 -10.47 -45.64 18.03
CA ASN A 2 -10.82 -45.47 19.42
C ASN A 2 -11.09 -44.01 19.72
N SER A 3 -12.32 -43.69 20.14
CA SER A 3 -12.66 -42.33 20.58
C SER A 3 -11.84 -42.03 21.81
N THR A 4 -10.79 -41.21 21.65
CA THR A 4 -10.19 -40.54 22.82
C THR A 4 -11.31 -39.73 23.46
N ASP A 5 -11.59 -40.00 24.72
CA ASP A 5 -12.64 -39.35 25.52
C ASP A 5 -12.19 -37.90 25.79
N ILE A 6 -12.43 -37.00 24.80
CA ILE A 6 -12.10 -35.58 24.91
C ILE A 6 -13.08 -34.96 25.92
N ARG A 7 -12.52 -34.24 26.92
CA ARG A 7 -13.29 -33.53 27.92
C ARG A 7 -13.00 -32.03 27.87
N ASP A 8 -14.03 -31.23 28.12
CA ASP A 8 -13.89 -29.78 28.26
C ASP A 8 -13.34 -29.37 29.62
N GLY A 9 -13.08 -28.09 29.84
CA GLY A 9 -12.58 -27.55 31.11
C GLY A 9 -13.48 -27.76 32.32
N PHE A 10 -14.71 -28.22 32.12
CA PHE A 10 -15.67 -28.63 33.16
C PHE A 10 -15.80 -30.13 33.25
N ASN A 11 -14.88 -30.90 32.64
CA ASN A 11 -14.88 -32.38 32.64
C ASN A 11 -16.09 -33.04 31.93
N ARG A 12 -16.77 -32.32 31.01
CA ARG A 12 -17.88 -32.85 30.21
C ARG A 12 -17.35 -33.53 28.96
N SER A 13 -18.01 -34.61 28.52
CA SER A 13 -17.67 -35.30 27.27
C SER A 13 -17.91 -34.39 26.05
N VAL A 14 -16.92 -34.31 25.17
CA VAL A 14 -16.96 -33.51 23.92
C VAL A 14 -17.23 -34.46 22.75
N LYS A 15 -18.32 -34.21 22.02
CA LYS A 15 -18.60 -34.86 20.74
C LYS A 15 -18.20 -33.97 19.59
N VAL A 16 -17.37 -34.46 18.68
CA VAL A 16 -16.92 -33.74 17.50
C VAL A 16 -17.70 -34.22 16.27
N ASN A 17 -18.35 -33.29 15.59
CA ASN A 17 -19.02 -33.54 14.31
C ASN A 17 -18.39 -32.65 13.23
N PHE A 18 -18.15 -33.20 12.03
CA PHE A 18 -17.66 -32.45 10.87
C PHE A 18 -18.85 -32.07 9.98
N GLN A 19 -18.99 -30.77 9.69
CA GLN A 19 -20.04 -30.24 8.81
C GLN A 19 -19.48 -29.36 7.74
N ASN A 20 -19.88 -29.57 6.48
CA ASN A 20 -19.46 -28.76 5.32
C ASN A 20 -20.26 -27.44 5.20
N LYS A 21 -20.93 -26.98 6.24
CA LYS A 21 -21.74 -25.78 6.27
C LYS A 21 -21.09 -24.64 7.06
N VAL A 22 -19.98 -24.89 7.72
CA VAL A 22 -19.31 -23.93 8.57
C VAL A 22 -18.23 -23.22 7.76
N SER A 23 -18.20 -21.90 7.86
CA SER A 23 -17.18 -21.05 7.27
C SER A 23 -16.51 -20.18 8.35
N SER A 24 -15.23 -19.99 8.24
CA SER A 24 -14.46 -19.02 9.05
C SER A 24 -14.38 -17.62 8.40
N VAL A 25 -14.84 -17.49 7.17
CA VAL A 25 -14.73 -16.29 6.34
C VAL A 25 -16.08 -15.85 5.75
N ALA A 26 -17.18 -16.08 6.49
CA ALA A 26 -18.53 -15.83 5.98
C ALA A 26 -18.76 -14.38 5.53
N GLY A 27 -18.03 -13.42 6.09
CA GLY A 27 -18.07 -12.02 5.70
C GLY A 27 -17.51 -11.73 4.31
N ILE A 28 -16.87 -12.69 3.63
CA ILE A 28 -16.39 -12.50 2.24
C ILE A 28 -17.57 -12.27 1.25
N ILE A 29 -18.74 -12.82 1.53
CA ILE A 29 -19.90 -12.69 0.63
C ILE A 29 -20.31 -11.24 0.44
N PRO A 30 -20.64 -10.42 1.48
CA PRO A 30 -20.98 -9.03 1.29
C PRO A 30 -19.81 -8.22 0.76
N VAL A 31 -18.57 -8.55 1.12
CA VAL A 31 -17.38 -7.85 0.61
C VAL A 31 -17.25 -7.99 -0.91
N ILE A 32 -17.32 -9.21 -1.44
CA ILE A 32 -17.29 -9.46 -2.88
C ILE A 32 -18.50 -8.82 -3.57
N HIS A 33 -19.69 -8.90 -2.98
CA HIS A 33 -20.88 -8.24 -3.53
C HIS A 33 -20.68 -6.72 -3.64
N LYS A 34 -20.22 -6.06 -2.57
CA LYS A 34 -19.98 -4.61 -2.55
C LYS A 34 -18.91 -4.16 -3.55
N LEU A 35 -17.82 -4.92 -3.67
CA LEU A 35 -16.79 -4.65 -4.68
C LEU A 35 -17.35 -4.81 -6.11
N ARG A 36 -18.25 -5.77 -6.31
CA ARG A 36 -18.93 -5.98 -7.60
C ARG A 36 -19.85 -4.80 -7.92
N VAL A 37 -20.70 -4.39 -6.97
CA VAL A 37 -21.60 -3.22 -7.13
C VAL A 37 -20.80 -1.93 -7.34
N ALA A 38 -19.64 -1.77 -6.68
CA ALA A 38 -18.73 -0.65 -6.91
C ALA A 38 -18.07 -0.69 -8.31
N GLY A 39 -18.26 -1.75 -9.10
CA GLY A 39 -17.65 -1.93 -10.41
C GLY A 39 -16.18 -2.32 -10.38
N PHE A 40 -15.65 -2.76 -9.22
CA PHE A 40 -14.24 -3.12 -9.09
C PHE A 40 -13.86 -4.31 -9.97
N PHE A 41 -14.78 -5.26 -10.14
CA PHE A 41 -14.55 -6.43 -11.01
C PHE A 41 -14.48 -6.05 -12.48
N ASP A 42 -15.41 -5.21 -12.94
CA ASP A 42 -15.50 -4.83 -14.36
C ASP A 42 -14.38 -3.87 -14.76
N CYS A 43 -13.97 -2.99 -13.84
CA CYS A 43 -13.03 -1.93 -14.14
C CYS A 43 -11.57 -2.26 -13.76
N VAL A 44 -11.34 -3.28 -12.92
CA VAL A 44 -10.00 -3.61 -12.42
C VAL A 44 -9.66 -5.07 -12.66
N LEU A 45 -10.37 -6.01 -12.02
CA LEU A 45 -9.99 -7.43 -12.09
C LEU A 45 -10.25 -8.07 -13.47
N GLY A 46 -11.34 -7.67 -14.13
CA GLY A 46 -11.66 -8.13 -15.49
C GLY A 46 -10.61 -7.71 -16.52
N PRO A 47 -10.28 -6.41 -16.64
CA PRO A 47 -9.19 -5.94 -17.49
C PRO A 47 -7.82 -6.53 -17.15
N LEU A 48 -7.51 -6.77 -15.87
CA LEU A 48 -6.30 -7.49 -15.48
C LEU A 48 -6.31 -8.92 -16.04
N ALA A 49 -7.40 -9.65 -15.86
CA ALA A 49 -7.54 -11.00 -16.37
C ALA A 49 -7.44 -11.06 -17.92
N GLN A 50 -8.01 -10.10 -18.61
CA GLN A 50 -7.94 -9.98 -20.08
C GLN A 50 -6.53 -9.70 -20.59
N SER A 51 -5.64 -9.13 -19.80
CA SER A 51 -4.23 -8.93 -20.16
C SER A 51 -3.40 -10.21 -20.17
N ILE A 52 -3.95 -11.29 -19.61
CA ILE A 52 -3.28 -12.59 -19.50
C ILE A 52 -3.75 -13.49 -20.63
N GLU A 53 -2.84 -13.88 -21.49
CA GLU A 53 -3.11 -14.80 -22.58
C GLU A 53 -3.32 -16.22 -22.07
N ASP A 54 -4.47 -16.82 -22.40
CA ASP A 54 -4.75 -18.23 -22.09
C ASP A 54 -4.30 -19.14 -23.23
N LYS A 55 -3.12 -19.74 -23.07
CA LYS A 55 -2.53 -20.65 -24.05
C LYS A 55 -3.01 -22.10 -23.92
N ARG A 56 -4.00 -22.38 -23.06
CA ARG A 56 -4.55 -23.70 -22.83
C ARG A 56 -5.54 -24.11 -23.93
N THR A 57 -5.69 -25.40 -24.17
CA THR A 57 -6.69 -25.94 -25.09
C THR A 57 -8.10 -25.65 -24.57
N PRO A 58 -8.96 -24.94 -25.31
CA PRO A 58 -10.28 -24.48 -24.82
C PRO A 58 -11.15 -25.60 -24.23
N ALA A 59 -11.19 -26.78 -24.87
CA ALA A 59 -11.99 -27.91 -24.42
C ALA A 59 -11.54 -28.51 -23.06
N LEU A 60 -10.34 -28.18 -22.58
CA LEU A 60 -9.78 -28.66 -21.31
C LEU A 60 -9.82 -27.61 -20.19
N ILE A 61 -10.34 -26.41 -20.46
CA ILE A 61 -10.41 -25.33 -19.50
C ILE A 61 -11.58 -25.57 -18.53
N ARG A 62 -11.28 -25.89 -17.28
CA ARG A 62 -12.26 -25.99 -16.19
C ARG A 62 -12.42 -24.67 -15.43
N HIS A 63 -11.36 -23.90 -15.33
CA HIS A 63 -11.32 -22.59 -14.65
C HIS A 63 -10.75 -21.56 -15.63
N SER A 64 -11.52 -20.53 -15.93
CA SER A 64 -11.07 -19.43 -16.81
C SER A 64 -9.94 -18.64 -16.11
N VAL A 65 -9.20 -17.86 -16.89
CA VAL A 65 -8.20 -16.90 -16.33
C VAL A 65 -8.87 -15.98 -15.33
N SER A 66 -10.05 -15.45 -15.65
CA SER A 66 -10.83 -14.60 -14.75
C SER A 66 -11.17 -15.28 -13.43
N ASP A 67 -11.55 -16.56 -13.44
CA ASP A 67 -11.83 -17.33 -12.22
C ASP A 67 -10.57 -17.45 -11.34
N MET A 68 -9.42 -17.70 -11.95
CA MET A 68 -8.16 -17.86 -11.21
C MET A 68 -7.66 -16.53 -10.64
N VAL A 69 -7.77 -15.44 -11.39
CA VAL A 69 -7.46 -14.08 -10.89
C VAL A 69 -8.37 -13.74 -9.71
N MET A 70 -9.69 -13.98 -9.87
CA MET A 70 -10.68 -13.74 -8.83
C MET A 70 -10.41 -14.56 -7.57
N GLN A 71 -10.12 -15.85 -7.72
CA GLN A 71 -9.82 -16.74 -6.61
C GLN A 71 -8.58 -16.30 -5.86
N ARG A 72 -7.50 -15.93 -6.55
CA ARG A 72 -6.27 -15.42 -5.92
C ARG A 72 -6.50 -14.10 -5.20
N PHE A 73 -7.20 -13.16 -5.81
CA PHE A 73 -7.56 -11.90 -5.18
C PHE A 73 -8.41 -12.11 -3.92
N ALA A 74 -9.45 -12.96 -4.00
CA ALA A 74 -10.31 -13.26 -2.86
C ALA A 74 -9.55 -13.98 -1.73
N SER A 75 -8.58 -14.85 -2.05
CA SER A 75 -7.71 -15.50 -1.06
C SER A 75 -6.92 -14.46 -0.24
N LEU A 76 -6.36 -13.44 -0.90
CA LEU A 76 -5.69 -12.33 -0.20
C LEU A 76 -6.66 -11.51 0.66
N LEU A 77 -7.88 -11.28 0.20
CA LEU A 77 -8.90 -10.58 0.98
C LEU A 77 -9.19 -11.31 2.30
N VAL A 78 -9.32 -12.63 2.29
CA VAL A 78 -9.60 -13.41 3.51
C VAL A 78 -8.36 -13.66 4.37
N GLY A 79 -7.16 -13.32 3.89
CA GLY A 79 -5.94 -13.38 4.69
C GLY A 79 -5.01 -14.54 4.38
N HIS A 80 -5.19 -15.23 3.26
CA HIS A 80 -4.32 -16.32 2.81
C HIS A 80 -3.26 -15.80 1.85
N GLU A 81 -2.02 -15.79 2.29
CA GLU A 81 -0.91 -15.17 1.55
C GLU A 81 -0.32 -16.05 0.45
N ASP A 82 -0.27 -17.37 0.69
CA ASP A 82 0.38 -18.32 -0.21
C ASP A 82 -0.63 -19.13 -1.04
N LEU A 83 -0.12 -19.72 -2.12
CA LEU A 83 -0.91 -20.64 -2.92
C LEU A 83 -1.28 -21.92 -2.16
N ASN A 84 -0.42 -22.38 -1.26
CA ASN A 84 -0.69 -23.56 -0.44
C ASN A 84 -1.89 -23.36 0.49
N ASP A 85 -2.17 -22.13 0.88
CA ASP A 85 -3.31 -21.82 1.74
C ASP A 85 -4.66 -22.01 1.04
N VAL A 86 -4.66 -22.07 -0.31
CA VAL A 86 -5.88 -22.27 -1.11
C VAL A 86 -6.59 -23.59 -0.75
N SER A 87 -5.85 -24.62 -0.37
CA SER A 87 -6.42 -25.90 0.06
C SER A 87 -7.39 -25.78 1.24
N VAL A 88 -7.16 -24.80 2.13
CA VAL A 88 -8.06 -24.51 3.26
C VAL A 88 -9.40 -23.93 2.78
N LEU A 89 -9.41 -23.23 1.64
CA LEU A 89 -10.58 -22.58 1.07
C LEU A 89 -11.36 -23.46 0.09
N GLU A 90 -10.78 -24.56 -0.38
CA GLU A 90 -11.36 -25.41 -1.45
C GLU A 90 -12.78 -25.91 -1.12
N ASN A 91 -13.07 -26.10 0.17
CA ASN A 91 -14.36 -26.58 0.64
C ASN A 91 -15.09 -25.56 1.55
N ASP A 92 -14.62 -24.32 1.62
CA ASP A 92 -15.31 -23.30 2.42
C ASP A 92 -16.58 -22.84 1.69
N PRO A 93 -17.78 -23.05 2.28
CA PRO A 93 -19.04 -22.79 1.60
C PRO A 93 -19.29 -21.31 1.34
N ALA A 94 -18.83 -20.41 2.22
CA ALA A 94 -19.00 -18.97 2.03
C ALA A 94 -18.05 -18.44 0.95
N PHE A 95 -16.82 -18.93 0.91
CA PHE A 95 -15.84 -18.55 -0.09
C PHE A 95 -16.28 -18.99 -1.50
N MET A 96 -16.69 -20.24 -1.65
CA MET A 96 -17.24 -20.76 -2.91
C MET A 96 -18.48 -19.99 -3.35
N CYS A 97 -19.41 -19.73 -2.43
CA CYS A 97 -20.61 -18.95 -2.69
C CYS A 97 -20.29 -17.51 -3.15
N ALA A 98 -19.36 -16.81 -2.49
CA ALA A 98 -18.95 -15.45 -2.86
C ALA A 98 -18.41 -15.39 -4.28
N LEU A 99 -17.69 -16.43 -4.72
CA LEU A 99 -17.14 -16.54 -6.06
C LEU A 99 -18.14 -17.09 -7.10
N GLY A 100 -19.29 -17.61 -6.67
CA GLY A 100 -20.28 -18.27 -7.54
C GLY A 100 -19.75 -19.57 -8.15
N LYS A 101 -18.97 -20.35 -7.36
CA LYS A 101 -18.31 -21.58 -7.81
C LYS A 101 -18.70 -22.78 -6.99
N THR A 102 -18.80 -23.91 -7.63
CA THR A 102 -18.95 -25.24 -7.00
C THR A 102 -17.61 -25.95 -6.78
N HIS A 103 -16.60 -25.55 -7.55
CA HIS A 103 -15.23 -26.06 -7.46
C HIS A 103 -14.24 -24.92 -7.70
N LEU A 104 -13.16 -24.92 -6.96
CA LEU A 104 -12.07 -23.97 -7.07
C LEU A 104 -10.90 -24.58 -7.83
N ALA A 105 -10.04 -23.70 -8.40
CA ALA A 105 -8.79 -24.15 -9.00
C ALA A 105 -7.84 -24.61 -7.90
N SER A 106 -7.27 -25.80 -8.07
CA SER A 106 -6.31 -26.38 -7.13
C SER A 106 -4.98 -25.62 -7.11
N THR A 107 -4.23 -25.74 -6.01
CA THR A 107 -2.89 -25.17 -5.87
C THR A 107 -1.98 -25.43 -7.07
N PRO A 108 -1.83 -26.67 -7.62
CA PRO A 108 -1.04 -26.89 -8.82
C PRO A 108 -1.54 -26.14 -10.06
N THR A 109 -2.87 -25.97 -10.18
CA THR A 109 -3.48 -25.21 -11.29
C THR A 109 -3.12 -23.74 -11.20
N LEU A 110 -3.26 -23.15 -10.01
CA LEU A 110 -2.88 -21.76 -9.77
C LEU A 110 -1.37 -21.53 -9.91
N CYS A 111 -0.53 -22.48 -9.47
CA CYS A 111 0.91 -22.40 -9.67
C CYS A 111 1.28 -22.36 -11.16
N ARG A 112 0.66 -23.21 -11.98
CA ARG A 112 0.88 -23.20 -13.45
C ARG A 112 0.39 -21.88 -14.05
N PHE A 113 -0.77 -21.41 -13.63
CA PHE A 113 -1.33 -20.13 -14.06
C PHE A 113 -0.41 -18.96 -13.75
N GLU A 114 0.07 -18.79 -12.50
CA GLU A 114 0.95 -17.68 -12.14
C GLU A 114 2.29 -17.69 -12.91
N ARG A 115 2.74 -18.85 -13.43
CA ARG A 115 3.94 -18.94 -14.27
C ARG A 115 3.73 -18.48 -15.72
N THR A 116 2.48 -18.28 -16.15
CA THR A 116 2.18 -17.75 -17.50
C THR A 116 2.17 -16.23 -17.56
N ILE A 117 2.37 -15.55 -16.44
CA ILE A 117 2.32 -14.09 -16.34
C ILE A 117 3.48 -13.48 -17.15
N GLU A 118 3.14 -12.51 -17.97
CA GLU A 118 4.06 -11.74 -18.81
C GLU A 118 4.16 -10.28 -18.32
N GLN A 119 5.20 -9.55 -18.76
CA GLN A 119 5.43 -8.16 -18.38
C GLN A 119 4.23 -7.26 -18.68
N LYS A 120 3.54 -7.46 -19.82
CA LYS A 120 2.32 -6.70 -20.18
C LYS A 120 1.23 -6.75 -19.12
N THR A 121 1.14 -7.87 -18.37
CA THR A 121 0.17 -7.99 -17.26
C THR A 121 0.59 -7.15 -16.05
N ILE A 122 1.88 -7.06 -15.76
CA ILE A 122 2.40 -6.20 -14.70
C ILE A 122 2.18 -4.73 -15.04
N ASP A 123 2.49 -4.34 -16.27
CA ASP A 123 2.27 -2.98 -16.78
C ASP A 123 0.79 -2.62 -16.73
N LYS A 124 -0.08 -3.54 -17.17
CA LYS A 124 -1.54 -3.37 -17.06
C LYS A 124 -2.02 -3.25 -15.62
N GLY A 125 -1.45 -4.02 -14.70
CA GLY A 125 -1.76 -3.95 -13.27
C GLY A 125 -1.46 -2.56 -12.69
N ASN A 126 -0.31 -1.98 -13.02
CA ASN A 126 0.06 -0.61 -12.60
C ASN A 126 -0.85 0.45 -13.23
N GLU A 127 -1.17 0.32 -14.52
CA GLU A 127 -2.16 1.20 -15.18
C GLU A 127 -3.52 1.15 -14.44
N LEU A 128 -3.99 -0.05 -14.10
CA LEU A 128 -5.27 -0.25 -13.43
C LEU A 128 -5.30 0.30 -12.00
N LEU A 129 -4.18 0.25 -11.26
CA LEU A 129 -4.07 0.89 -9.95
C LEU A 129 -4.31 2.40 -10.05
N LEU A 130 -3.67 3.08 -11.00
CA LEU A 130 -3.85 4.51 -11.22
C LEU A 130 -5.24 4.84 -11.75
N GLN A 131 -5.78 4.07 -12.68
CA GLN A 131 -7.14 4.24 -13.20
C GLN A 131 -8.20 4.05 -12.11
N ALA A 132 -8.01 3.08 -11.22
CA ALA A 132 -8.88 2.88 -10.08
C ALA A 132 -8.84 4.08 -9.12
N TYR A 133 -7.65 4.64 -8.87
CA TYR A 133 -7.55 5.89 -8.13
C TYR A 133 -8.40 7.00 -8.79
N PHE A 134 -8.31 7.20 -10.10
CA PHE A 134 -9.11 8.20 -10.82
C PHE A 134 -10.63 7.94 -10.74
N ARG A 135 -11.04 6.69 -10.62
CA ARG A 135 -12.44 6.30 -10.51
C ARG A 135 -13.02 6.50 -9.10
N TYR A 136 -12.27 6.10 -8.08
CA TYR A 136 -12.77 6.03 -6.71
C TYR A 136 -12.35 7.21 -5.84
N ALA A 137 -11.45 8.05 -6.33
CA ALA A 137 -11.07 9.29 -5.68
C ALA A 137 -12.07 10.42 -6.00
N PRO A 138 -12.12 11.49 -5.19
CA PRO A 138 -12.96 12.65 -5.47
C PRO A 138 -12.70 13.22 -6.87
N GLN A 139 -13.75 13.75 -7.52
CA GLN A 139 -13.69 14.15 -8.92
C GLN A 139 -12.88 15.40 -9.23
N GLN A 140 -12.55 16.21 -8.22
CA GLN A 140 -11.76 17.44 -8.40
C GLN A 140 -10.68 17.51 -7.34
N TYR A 141 -9.42 17.39 -7.76
CA TYR A 141 -8.27 17.65 -6.90
C TYR A 141 -7.58 18.94 -7.29
N ARG A 142 -7.43 19.81 -6.30
CA ARG A 142 -6.59 21.01 -6.42
C ARG A 142 -5.14 20.72 -6.06
N TYR A 143 -4.94 19.69 -5.23
CA TYR A 143 -3.63 19.26 -4.74
C TYR A 143 -3.59 17.75 -4.68
N ILE A 144 -2.55 17.18 -5.25
CA ILE A 144 -2.24 15.77 -5.15
C ILE A 144 -0.83 15.63 -4.58
N THR A 145 -0.69 14.84 -3.53
CA THR A 145 0.60 14.43 -3.01
C THR A 145 0.84 12.98 -3.40
N ILE A 146 1.95 12.75 -4.09
CA ILE A 146 2.44 11.42 -4.45
C ILE A 146 3.56 11.07 -3.47
N ASP A 147 3.31 10.08 -2.63
CA ASP A 147 4.31 9.51 -1.76
C ASP A 147 4.96 8.32 -2.45
N VAL A 148 6.27 8.32 -2.55
CA VAL A 148 7.03 7.20 -3.07
C VAL A 148 8.02 6.69 -2.04
N ASP A 149 8.15 5.37 -1.98
CA ASP A 149 9.10 4.73 -1.08
C ASP A 149 9.53 3.37 -1.64
N ASN A 150 10.76 2.96 -1.33
CA ASN A 150 11.26 1.63 -1.59
C ASN A 150 11.09 0.76 -0.35
N THR A 151 10.73 -0.50 -0.55
CA THR A 151 10.60 -1.40 0.59
C THR A 151 11.31 -2.73 0.30
N PRO A 152 12.20 -3.19 1.21
CA PRO A 152 12.89 -4.45 1.00
C PRO A 152 11.92 -5.63 1.13
N MET A 153 12.03 -6.57 0.20
CA MET A 153 11.33 -7.84 0.20
C MET A 153 12.36 -8.96 0.18
N PRO A 154 12.77 -9.48 1.35
CA PRO A 154 13.80 -10.51 1.45
C PRO A 154 13.47 -11.75 0.62
N THR A 155 14.49 -12.29 -0.03
CA THR A 155 14.41 -13.52 -0.83
C THR A 155 15.25 -14.61 -0.17
N PHE A 156 14.71 -15.83 -0.13
CA PHE A 156 15.33 -16.93 0.62
C PHE A 156 15.87 -18.07 -0.29
N GLY A 157 15.87 -17.86 -1.58
CA GLY A 157 16.36 -18.82 -2.55
C GLY A 157 17.02 -18.13 -3.74
N ALA A 158 17.30 -18.86 -4.81
CA ALA A 158 17.88 -18.33 -6.05
C ALA A 158 16.79 -17.71 -6.96
N GLN A 159 15.99 -16.76 -6.40
CA GLN A 159 14.97 -16.10 -7.20
C GLN A 159 15.59 -15.20 -8.26
N GLU A 160 14.98 -15.23 -9.45
CA GLU A 160 15.35 -14.39 -10.57
C GLU A 160 15.31 -12.90 -10.20
N GLY A 161 16.31 -12.12 -10.59
CA GLY A 161 16.34 -10.68 -10.39
C GLY A 161 16.64 -10.20 -8.96
N ARG A 162 16.83 -11.13 -7.99
CA ARG A 162 17.26 -10.76 -6.63
C ARG A 162 18.62 -10.09 -6.64
N LYS A 163 18.84 -9.15 -5.73
CA LYS A 163 20.15 -8.53 -5.52
C LYS A 163 20.47 -8.43 -4.06
N PHE A 164 21.76 -8.51 -3.73
CA PHE A 164 22.22 -8.18 -2.39
C PHE A 164 22.12 -6.66 -2.18
N ASN A 165 21.51 -6.27 -1.07
CA ASN A 165 21.40 -4.88 -0.65
C ASN A 165 22.18 -4.69 0.65
N GLY A 166 23.29 -3.93 0.57
CA GLY A 166 24.17 -3.72 1.73
C GLY A 166 23.55 -2.88 2.85
N HIS A 167 22.50 -2.09 2.57
CA HIS A 167 21.80 -1.33 3.61
C HIS A 167 20.94 -2.25 4.49
N TYR A 168 20.33 -3.28 3.89
CA TYR A 168 19.47 -4.25 4.59
C TYR A 168 20.18 -5.57 4.90
N ASP A 169 21.44 -5.71 4.47
CA ASP A 169 22.27 -6.90 4.66
C ASP A 169 21.59 -8.22 4.22
N CYS A 170 20.85 -8.17 3.11
CA CYS A 170 20.16 -9.34 2.58
C CYS A 170 20.00 -9.31 1.07
N ASN A 171 19.79 -10.50 0.48
CA ASN A 171 19.29 -10.59 -0.88
C ASN A 171 17.79 -10.27 -0.89
N CYS A 172 17.37 -9.31 -1.70
CA CYS A 172 15.99 -8.87 -1.74
C CYS A 172 15.58 -8.34 -3.13
N TYR A 173 14.28 -8.22 -3.34
CA TYR A 173 13.71 -7.23 -4.24
C TYR A 173 13.58 -5.91 -3.50
N LEU A 174 13.63 -4.82 -4.25
CA LEU A 174 13.43 -3.48 -3.73
C LEU A 174 12.39 -2.73 -4.61
N PRO A 175 11.13 -3.17 -4.60
CA PRO A 175 10.11 -2.50 -5.38
C PRO A 175 9.89 -1.07 -4.91
N LEU A 176 9.62 -0.20 -5.89
CA LEU A 176 9.10 1.14 -5.69
C LEU A 176 7.59 1.05 -5.48
N LEU A 177 7.10 1.60 -4.39
CA LEU A 177 5.69 1.76 -4.10
C LEU A 177 5.30 3.23 -4.22
N ALA A 178 4.20 3.51 -4.90
CA ALA A 178 3.64 4.85 -5.03
C ALA A 178 2.23 4.90 -4.46
N PHE A 179 1.97 5.93 -3.64
CA PHE A 179 0.67 6.16 -3.01
C PHE A 179 0.18 7.58 -3.26
N ILE A 180 -1.12 7.74 -3.43
CA ILE A 180 -1.79 9.03 -3.40
C ILE A 180 -2.92 8.96 -2.36
N ASN A 181 -2.83 9.77 -1.30
CA ASN A 181 -3.81 9.76 -0.20
C ASN A 181 -4.05 8.36 0.39
N GLY A 182 -3.00 7.53 0.42
CA GLY A 182 -3.03 6.15 0.89
C GLY A 182 -3.62 5.13 -0.09
N PHE A 183 -4.03 5.54 -1.29
CA PHE A 183 -4.36 4.62 -2.37
C PHE A 183 -3.06 4.15 -3.04
N PRO A 184 -2.79 2.85 -3.17
CA PRO A 184 -1.69 2.38 -3.98
C PRO A 184 -1.97 2.69 -5.44
N VAL A 185 -1.04 3.39 -6.09
CA VAL A 185 -1.17 3.82 -7.50
C VAL A 185 -0.08 3.27 -8.38
N GLY A 186 0.92 2.59 -7.81
CA GLY A 186 1.97 1.91 -8.54
C GLY A 186 2.80 0.99 -7.66
N VAL A 187 3.22 -0.15 -8.24
CA VAL A 187 4.15 -1.12 -7.66
C VAL A 187 5.13 -1.56 -8.74
N PHE A 188 6.34 -1.03 -8.68
CA PHE A 188 7.34 -1.22 -9.74
C PHE A 188 8.51 -2.05 -9.19
N ASN A 189 8.55 -3.31 -9.55
CA ASN A 189 9.62 -4.22 -9.17
C ASN A 189 10.72 -4.22 -10.24
N GLY A 190 11.63 -3.26 -10.14
CA GLY A 190 12.75 -3.12 -11.06
C GLY A 190 13.94 -3.99 -10.69
N THR A 191 14.66 -4.49 -11.71
CA THR A 191 15.81 -5.38 -11.50
C THR A 191 17.13 -4.66 -11.34
N GLN A 192 17.33 -3.48 -11.92
CA GLN A 192 18.69 -2.97 -12.08
C GLN A 192 18.94 -1.55 -11.64
N ASP A 193 18.03 -0.64 -11.92
CA ASP A 193 18.21 0.78 -11.62
C ASP A 193 16.89 1.38 -11.12
N GLY A 194 16.72 1.34 -9.82
CA GLY A 194 15.51 1.88 -9.17
C GLY A 194 15.28 3.37 -9.49
N ARG A 195 16.36 4.12 -9.76
CA ARG A 195 16.28 5.56 -10.12
C ARG A 195 15.69 5.73 -11.52
N LYS A 196 16.18 4.99 -12.51
CA LYS A 196 15.65 5.06 -13.88
C LYS A 196 14.20 4.60 -13.96
N THR A 197 13.87 3.53 -13.25
CA THR A 197 12.48 3.07 -13.11
C THR A 197 11.63 4.17 -12.48
N MET A 198 12.10 4.79 -11.40
CA MET A 198 11.40 5.90 -10.76
C MET A 198 11.12 7.05 -11.73
N VAL A 199 12.12 7.53 -12.46
CA VAL A 199 11.99 8.67 -13.40
C VAL A 199 10.94 8.35 -14.47
N LYS A 200 11.03 7.17 -15.08
CA LYS A 200 10.10 6.73 -16.13
C LYS A 200 8.67 6.61 -15.63
N GLU A 201 8.47 5.83 -14.57
CA GLU A 201 7.12 5.49 -14.10
C GLU A 201 6.46 6.68 -13.39
N PHE A 202 7.22 7.46 -12.64
CA PHE A 202 6.75 8.70 -12.05
C PHE A 202 6.34 9.72 -13.12
N GLY A 203 7.16 9.88 -14.17
CA GLY A 203 6.84 10.76 -15.30
C GLY A 203 5.52 10.38 -15.97
N ALA A 204 5.32 9.10 -16.26
CA ALA A 204 4.07 8.60 -16.85
C ALA A 204 2.85 8.82 -15.93
N MET A 205 3.04 8.64 -14.62
CA MET A 205 2.00 8.91 -13.62
C MET A 205 1.62 10.39 -13.57
N VAL A 206 2.60 11.29 -13.58
CA VAL A 206 2.38 12.75 -13.62
C VAL A 206 1.62 13.13 -14.88
N ASP A 207 2.01 12.63 -16.05
CA ASP A 207 1.32 12.91 -17.31
C ASP A 207 -0.15 12.47 -17.28
N ALA A 208 -0.43 11.30 -16.71
CA ALA A 208 -1.80 10.81 -16.56
C ALA A 208 -2.62 11.69 -15.60
N ILE A 209 -2.02 12.16 -14.50
CA ILE A 209 -2.67 13.05 -13.53
C ILE A 209 -2.94 14.42 -14.18
N GLN A 210 -1.97 15.02 -14.84
CA GLN A 210 -2.11 16.30 -15.51
C GLN A 210 -3.14 16.25 -16.65
N LYS A 211 -3.18 15.15 -17.39
CA LYS A 211 -4.23 14.93 -18.40
C LYS A 211 -5.63 14.88 -17.78
N ARG A 212 -5.75 14.28 -16.59
CA ARG A 212 -7.05 14.14 -15.89
C ARG A 212 -7.47 15.42 -15.17
N TRP A 213 -6.54 16.14 -14.58
CA TRP A 213 -6.72 17.36 -13.81
C TRP A 213 -5.63 18.39 -14.16
N PRO A 214 -5.80 19.15 -15.25
CA PRO A 214 -4.76 20.08 -15.77
C PRO A 214 -4.31 21.14 -14.75
N ASP A 215 -5.22 21.60 -13.89
CA ASP A 215 -4.95 22.64 -12.90
C ASP A 215 -4.51 22.10 -11.53
N CYS A 216 -4.24 20.79 -11.45
CA CYS A 216 -3.86 20.16 -10.20
C CYS A 216 -2.40 20.46 -9.85
N ILE A 217 -2.16 20.95 -8.64
CA ILE A 217 -0.81 21.09 -8.10
C ILE A 217 -0.35 19.72 -7.59
N ILE A 218 0.72 19.21 -8.17
CA ILE A 218 1.29 17.91 -7.81
C ILE A 218 2.51 18.13 -6.91
N LEU A 219 2.57 17.42 -5.79
CA LEU A 219 3.69 17.39 -4.86
C LEU A 219 4.24 15.96 -4.77
N LEU A 220 5.52 15.79 -5.06
CA LEU A 220 6.27 14.56 -4.77
C LEU A 220 6.85 14.62 -3.36
N ARG A 221 6.64 13.57 -2.56
CA ARG A 221 7.35 13.36 -1.30
C ARG A 221 8.14 12.07 -1.36
N ALA A 222 9.43 12.15 -1.04
CA ALA A 222 10.32 11.00 -1.06
C ALA A 222 11.43 11.13 -0.01
N ASP A 223 12.06 10.02 0.34
CA ASP A 223 13.25 10.02 1.19
C ASP A 223 14.52 10.41 0.42
N SER A 224 15.65 10.41 1.11
CA SER A 224 16.95 10.76 0.52
C SER A 224 17.46 9.74 -0.51
N GLY A 225 16.93 8.53 -0.53
CA GLY A 225 17.27 7.50 -1.50
C GLY A 225 16.83 7.86 -2.93
N PHE A 226 15.81 8.72 -3.04
CA PHE A 226 15.27 9.20 -4.32
C PHE A 226 15.91 10.51 -4.81
N ASN A 227 16.88 11.03 -4.08
CA ASN A 227 17.56 12.25 -4.50
C ASN A 227 18.45 11.98 -5.72
N SER A 228 17.93 12.18 -6.91
CA SER A 228 18.68 12.15 -8.18
C SER A 228 18.41 13.38 -9.01
N THR A 229 19.41 13.81 -9.77
CA THR A 229 19.31 14.99 -10.64
C THR A 229 18.19 14.78 -11.67
N GLU A 230 18.12 13.60 -12.26
CA GLU A 230 17.15 13.25 -13.30
C GLU A 230 15.69 13.33 -12.79
N LEU A 231 15.44 12.89 -11.55
CA LEU A 231 14.08 12.99 -10.97
C LEU A 231 13.70 14.45 -10.70
N ILE A 232 14.63 15.23 -10.23
CA ILE A 232 14.40 16.64 -9.90
C ILE A 232 14.22 17.47 -11.17
N ASP A 233 15.05 17.25 -12.18
CA ASP A 233 14.92 17.90 -13.49
C ASP A 233 13.57 17.54 -14.14
N LEU A 234 13.12 16.28 -14.02
CA LEU A 234 11.78 15.88 -14.46
C LEU A 234 10.67 16.60 -13.69
N CYS A 235 10.82 16.77 -12.37
CA CYS A 235 9.85 17.53 -11.58
C CYS A 235 9.77 18.99 -12.05
N ASP A 236 10.92 19.62 -12.26
CA ASP A 236 11.00 21.02 -12.71
C ASP A 236 10.42 21.15 -14.13
N GLU A 237 10.75 20.25 -15.06
CA GLU A 237 10.20 20.21 -16.42
C GLU A 237 8.68 20.09 -16.43
N LYS A 238 8.12 19.20 -15.59
CA LYS A 238 6.68 18.94 -15.53
C LYS A 238 5.91 19.86 -14.59
N GLY A 239 6.56 20.83 -13.95
CA GLY A 239 5.93 21.75 -13.00
C GLY A 239 5.43 21.05 -11.72
N VAL A 240 6.10 19.97 -11.31
CA VAL A 240 5.81 19.22 -10.09
C VAL A 240 6.62 19.82 -8.94
N PHE A 241 5.95 20.11 -7.83
CA PHE A 241 6.64 20.46 -6.59
C PHE A 241 7.17 19.21 -5.89
N TYR A 242 8.26 19.36 -5.14
CA TYR A 242 8.83 18.26 -4.40
C TYR A 242 9.30 18.63 -3.00
N LEU A 243 9.29 17.66 -2.11
CA LEU A 243 9.95 17.63 -0.81
C LEU A 243 10.69 16.30 -0.73
N ILE A 244 11.99 16.32 -0.98
CA ILE A 244 12.83 15.13 -1.04
C ILE A 244 13.90 15.22 0.04
N GLY A 245 14.08 14.14 0.80
CA GLY A 245 15.14 14.03 1.77
C GLY A 245 16.52 14.28 1.14
N LEU A 246 17.39 14.91 1.88
CA LEU A 246 18.77 15.16 1.47
C LEU A 246 19.72 14.61 2.53
N ALA A 247 20.60 13.69 2.14
CA ALA A 247 21.55 13.09 3.05
C ALA A 247 22.53 14.16 3.62
N PRO A 248 22.78 14.14 4.94
CA PRO A 248 23.73 15.04 5.55
C PRO A 248 25.13 14.90 4.92
N ASN A 249 25.77 16.02 4.66
CA ASN A 249 27.13 16.05 4.16
C ASN A 249 27.96 17.19 4.84
N LYS A 250 29.27 17.15 4.66
CA LYS A 250 30.18 18.13 5.28
C LYS A 250 29.85 19.58 4.90
N GLY A 251 29.42 19.83 3.66
CA GLY A 251 29.07 21.17 3.18
C GLY A 251 27.82 21.73 3.87
N LEU A 252 26.76 20.91 4.00
CA LEU A 252 25.54 21.27 4.75
C LEU A 252 25.83 21.52 6.22
N LYS A 253 26.55 20.61 6.86
CA LYS A 253 26.92 20.74 8.28
C LYS A 253 27.77 22.00 8.53
N LYS A 254 28.68 22.34 7.61
CA LYS A 254 29.49 23.57 7.72
C LYS A 254 28.61 24.83 7.69
N LYS A 255 27.62 24.89 6.80
CA LYS A 255 26.69 26.04 6.70
C LYS A 255 25.76 26.17 7.91
N MET A 256 25.58 25.11 8.69
CA MET A 256 24.78 25.13 9.91
C MET A 256 25.59 25.53 11.16
N LYS A 257 26.90 25.52 11.12
CA LYS A 257 27.73 25.86 12.29
C LYS A 257 27.38 27.22 12.89
N ASP A 258 26.95 28.16 12.06
CA ASP A 258 26.55 29.49 12.50
C ASP A 258 25.19 29.51 13.24
N TRP A 259 24.45 28.40 13.22
CA TRP A 259 23.17 28.26 13.94
C TRP A 259 23.35 27.77 15.37
N GLU A 260 24.38 26.95 15.64
CA GLU A 260 24.63 26.32 16.93
C GLU A 260 24.75 27.33 18.09
N PRO A 261 25.45 28.49 17.98
CA PRO A 261 25.59 29.44 19.09
C PRO A 261 24.26 30.07 19.54
N GLN A 262 23.32 30.26 18.62
CA GLN A 262 22.02 30.86 18.94
C GLN A 262 21.14 29.92 19.78
N PHE A 263 21.48 28.65 19.82
CA PHE A 263 20.73 27.59 20.49
C PHE A 263 21.36 27.16 21.83
N MET A 264 22.63 27.40 22.04
CA MET A 264 23.32 27.07 23.29
C MET A 264 22.72 27.85 24.48
N ASP A 265 22.24 29.07 24.28
CA ASP A 265 21.51 29.84 25.31
C ASP A 265 20.17 29.18 25.69
N VAL A 266 19.55 28.46 24.79
CA VAL A 266 18.28 27.74 25.03
C VAL A 266 18.53 26.43 25.76
N LEU A 267 19.68 25.77 25.53
CA LEU A 267 20.06 24.53 26.21
C LEU A 267 20.47 24.74 27.67
N GLN A 268 20.87 25.96 28.05
CA GLN A 268 21.17 26.31 29.44
C GLN A 268 19.91 26.50 30.30
N ARG A 269 18.73 26.50 29.71
CA ARG A 269 17.46 26.51 30.44
C ARG A 269 17.04 25.07 30.73
N PRO A 270 16.67 24.75 31.99
CA PRO A 270 16.21 23.40 32.29
C PRO A 270 14.99 23.07 31.41
N PRO A 271 14.90 21.83 30.86
CA PRO A 271 13.78 21.42 30.06
C PRO A 271 12.50 21.57 30.89
N LEU A 272 11.56 22.33 30.41
CA LEU A 272 10.20 22.37 30.97
C LEU A 272 9.67 20.93 30.93
N HIS A 273 9.21 20.44 32.07
CA HIS A 273 8.64 19.12 32.23
C HIS A 273 7.65 18.82 31.09
N GLY A 274 7.95 17.83 30.24
CA GLY A 274 7.07 17.40 29.18
C GLY A 274 7.70 17.13 27.83
N GLY A 275 8.93 16.62 27.77
CA GLY A 275 9.44 15.89 26.60
C GLY A 275 9.46 16.61 25.24
N ASN A 276 9.39 17.92 25.18
CA ASN A 276 9.58 18.67 23.96
C ASN A 276 11.05 18.70 23.59
N LEU A 277 11.45 17.76 22.74
CA LEU A 277 12.72 17.78 22.05
C LEU A 277 12.94 19.16 21.45
N LEU A 278 14.03 19.83 21.82
CA LEU A 278 14.42 21.10 21.22
C LEU A 278 14.66 20.86 19.72
N ARG A 279 13.78 21.39 18.89
CA ARG A 279 13.85 21.28 17.44
C ARG A 279 13.95 22.66 16.84
N HIS A 280 14.92 22.85 15.98
CA HIS A 280 15.09 24.07 15.21
C HIS A 280 14.87 23.82 13.74
N TYR A 281 14.30 24.79 13.07
CA TYR A 281 14.03 24.75 11.64
C TYR A 281 14.57 26.01 10.99
N GLY A 282 15.21 25.84 9.87
CA GLY A 282 15.74 26.99 9.11
C GLY A 282 16.02 26.61 7.68
N GLU A 283 16.45 27.59 6.91
CA GLU A 283 16.86 27.40 5.52
C GLU A 283 18.38 27.50 5.41
N VAL A 284 18.97 26.56 4.66
CA VAL A 284 20.38 26.64 4.30
C VAL A 284 20.46 27.46 3.02
N GLU A 285 20.96 28.67 3.13
CA GLU A 285 21.06 29.59 2.01
C GLU A 285 22.19 29.19 1.05
N ASP A 286 21.98 29.46 -0.24
CA ASP A 286 22.96 29.29 -1.32
C ASP A 286 23.68 27.94 -1.32
N TYR A 287 22.93 26.87 -1.02
CA TYR A 287 23.49 25.53 -1.10
C TYR A 287 23.32 24.95 -2.51
N GLN A 288 24.46 24.56 -3.08
CA GLN A 288 24.55 23.84 -4.34
C GLN A 288 25.47 22.63 -4.18
N ALA A 289 24.94 21.43 -4.43
CA ALA A 289 25.78 20.25 -4.52
C ALA A 289 26.53 20.23 -5.86
N ALA A 290 27.70 19.57 -5.89
CA ALA A 290 28.55 19.56 -7.10
C ALA A 290 27.86 18.97 -8.35
N SER A 291 26.86 18.09 -8.14
CA SER A 291 26.10 17.47 -9.22
C SER A 291 24.86 18.28 -9.66
N TRP A 292 24.55 19.40 -9.01
CA TRP A 292 23.37 20.19 -9.32
C TRP A 292 23.66 21.27 -10.34
N SER A 293 22.72 21.49 -11.25
CA SER A 293 22.80 22.55 -12.29
C SER A 293 22.71 23.96 -11.71
N GLY A 294 22.19 24.11 -10.47
CA GLY A 294 22.07 25.40 -9.79
C GLY A 294 21.78 25.22 -8.29
N PRO A 295 21.74 26.33 -7.53
CA PRO A 295 21.38 26.29 -6.12
C PRO A 295 19.92 25.89 -5.95
N ARG A 296 19.63 25.12 -4.89
CA ARG A 296 18.27 24.68 -4.53
C ARG A 296 17.94 25.10 -3.11
N ARG A 297 16.66 25.33 -2.86
CA ARG A 297 16.17 25.62 -1.53
C ARG A 297 16.30 24.37 -0.66
N VAL A 298 17.05 24.48 0.42
CA VAL A 298 17.25 23.41 1.39
C VAL A 298 16.70 23.86 2.73
N ILE A 299 15.83 23.03 3.31
CA ILE A 299 15.28 23.23 4.65
C ILE A 299 15.96 22.24 5.58
N ALA A 300 16.46 22.71 6.70
CA ALA A 300 17.07 21.92 7.74
C ALA A 300 16.15 21.84 8.97
N ARG A 301 16.13 20.68 9.58
CA ARG A 301 15.66 20.46 10.93
C ARG A 301 16.86 20.00 11.75
N ASP A 302 17.14 20.69 12.81
CA ASP A 302 18.14 20.31 13.79
C ASP A 302 17.48 19.99 15.11
N TYR A 303 17.93 18.95 15.80
CA TYR A 303 17.45 18.60 17.12
C TYR A 303 18.58 18.04 17.99
N TRP A 304 18.52 18.33 19.27
CA TRP A 304 19.45 17.78 20.25
C TRP A 304 19.08 16.33 20.56
N SER A 305 20.03 15.42 20.34
CA SER A 305 19.90 14.03 20.71
C SER A 305 20.50 13.82 22.11
N GLU A 306 19.66 13.62 23.13
CA GLU A 306 20.12 13.34 24.50
C GLU A 306 20.91 12.03 24.57
N GLU A 307 20.56 11.04 23.76
CA GLU A 307 21.23 9.74 23.70
C GLU A 307 22.67 9.86 23.17
N ARG A 308 22.87 10.65 22.12
CA ARG A 308 24.17 10.83 21.46
C ARG A 308 24.93 12.06 21.96
N GLN A 309 24.30 12.91 22.75
CA GLN A 309 24.85 14.18 23.21
C GLN A 309 25.38 15.05 22.07
N GLU A 310 24.64 15.06 20.96
CA GLU A 310 24.98 15.82 19.74
C GLU A 310 23.73 16.33 19.02
N TRP A 311 23.94 17.32 18.14
CA TRP A 311 22.92 17.78 17.22
C TRP A 311 22.77 16.81 16.04
N ASP A 312 21.51 16.39 15.74
CA ASP A 312 21.17 15.54 14.59
C ASP A 312 20.42 16.36 13.55
N ALA A 313 21.16 16.82 12.55
CA ALA A 313 20.61 17.61 11.46
C ALA A 313 20.04 16.73 10.36
N ARG A 314 18.82 17.04 9.95
CA ARG A 314 18.11 16.43 8.84
C ARG A 314 17.75 17.47 7.80
N PHE A 315 17.86 17.13 6.54
CA PHE A 315 17.68 18.06 5.43
C PHE A 315 16.65 17.55 4.44
N ILE A 316 15.92 18.50 3.86
CA ILE A 316 15.08 18.27 2.68
C ILE A 316 15.37 19.36 1.65
N GLN A 317 15.26 19.01 0.38
CA GLN A 317 15.32 19.95 -0.73
C GLN A 317 13.95 20.12 -1.37
N THR A 318 13.71 21.30 -1.95
CA THR A 318 12.42 21.64 -2.54
C THR A 318 12.56 22.74 -3.61
N ASN A 319 11.65 22.74 -4.58
CA ASN A 319 11.42 23.83 -5.52
C ASN A 319 10.22 24.71 -5.13
N ILE A 320 9.60 24.47 -3.96
CA ILE A 320 8.51 25.32 -3.47
C ILE A 320 9.08 26.72 -3.19
N PRO A 321 8.53 27.80 -3.80
CA PRO A 321 9.05 29.15 -3.61
C PRO A 321 8.89 29.64 -2.17
N ARG A 322 9.79 30.53 -1.74
CA ARG A 322 9.73 31.20 -0.41
C ARG A 322 8.59 32.21 -0.31
N THR A 323 8.26 32.83 -1.43
CA THR A 323 7.20 33.84 -1.49
C THR A 323 5.94 33.26 -2.12
N PRO A 324 4.76 33.62 -1.58
CA PRO A 324 3.50 33.17 -2.15
C PRO A 324 3.38 33.53 -3.63
N ASN A 325 3.05 32.55 -4.44
CA ASN A 325 2.69 32.74 -5.84
C ASN A 325 1.48 31.88 -6.23
N LYS A 326 0.85 32.19 -7.36
CA LYS A 326 -0.34 31.49 -7.83
C LYS A 326 -0.07 30.02 -8.22
N VAL A 327 1.12 29.74 -8.73
CA VAL A 327 1.51 28.42 -9.23
C VAL A 327 1.63 27.40 -8.08
N ALA A 328 2.34 27.79 -7.02
CA ALA A 328 2.49 26.90 -5.84
C ALA A 328 1.27 26.93 -4.90
N GLY A 329 0.36 27.87 -5.09
CA GLY A 329 -0.87 27.97 -4.33
C GLY A 329 -0.66 27.98 -2.81
N ARG A 330 -1.29 27.03 -2.09
CA ARG A 330 -1.13 26.95 -0.63
C ARG A 330 0.27 26.54 -0.18
N LEU A 331 1.02 25.80 -1.01
CA LEU A 331 2.36 25.32 -0.62
C LEU A 331 3.33 26.48 -0.37
N ALA A 332 3.22 27.58 -1.14
CA ALA A 332 4.05 28.76 -0.95
C ALA A 332 3.68 29.61 0.28
N LYS A 333 2.60 29.27 0.99
CA LYS A 333 2.22 29.96 2.24
C LYS A 333 2.87 29.36 3.47
N TYR A 334 3.42 28.15 3.38
CA TYR A 334 4.07 27.49 4.49
C TYR A 334 5.47 28.03 4.74
N THR A 335 5.78 28.27 6.00
CA THR A 335 7.15 28.50 6.47
C THR A 335 8.03 27.25 6.29
N ALA A 336 9.34 27.39 6.43
CA ALA A 336 10.25 26.23 6.40
C ALA A 336 9.87 25.19 7.44
N LYS A 337 9.51 25.59 8.66
CA LYS A 337 9.04 24.70 9.73
C LYS A 337 7.77 23.96 9.32
N GLU A 338 6.78 24.66 8.82
CA GLU A 338 5.50 24.05 8.42
C GLU A 338 5.66 23.09 7.22
N LEU A 339 6.49 23.46 6.22
CA LEU A 339 6.82 22.54 5.12
C LEU A 339 7.47 21.26 5.62
N TYR A 340 8.36 21.38 6.61
CA TYR A 340 9.01 20.21 7.18
C TYR A 340 8.04 19.38 8.05
N GLU A 341 7.40 20.00 9.05
CA GLU A 341 6.57 19.28 10.04
C GLU A 341 5.22 18.85 9.51
N GLN A 342 4.51 19.76 8.81
CA GLN A 342 3.12 19.51 8.42
C GLN A 342 3.00 18.88 7.04
N VAL A 343 4.01 19.07 6.16
CA VAL A 343 3.93 18.55 4.80
C VAL A 343 4.89 17.37 4.62
N TYR A 344 6.19 17.55 4.87
CA TYR A 344 7.16 16.47 4.64
C TYR A 344 7.02 15.32 5.63
N CYS A 345 6.82 15.59 6.93
CA CYS A 345 6.71 14.54 7.95
C CYS A 345 5.47 13.66 7.78
N GLU A 346 4.43 14.12 7.08
CA GLU A 346 3.30 13.26 6.69
C GLU A 346 3.72 12.09 5.77
N ARG A 347 4.94 12.14 5.20
CA ARG A 347 5.54 10.97 4.52
C ARG A 347 5.56 9.73 5.42
N GLY A 348 5.62 9.90 6.74
CA GLY A 348 5.50 8.79 7.69
C GLY A 348 4.21 7.97 7.53
N LEU A 349 3.15 8.54 6.94
CA LEU A 349 1.95 7.77 6.58
C LEU A 349 2.23 6.77 5.45
N ALA A 350 3.14 7.09 4.51
CA ALA A 350 3.53 6.15 3.46
C ALA A 350 4.20 4.91 4.04
N GLU A 351 4.96 5.05 5.13
CA GLU A 351 5.57 3.90 5.83
C GLU A 351 4.49 2.98 6.42
N GLN A 352 3.39 3.54 6.93
CA GLN A 352 2.23 2.75 7.39
C GLN A 352 1.55 2.04 6.20
N TYR A 353 1.40 2.70 5.05
CA TYR A 353 0.84 2.09 3.84
C TYR A 353 1.74 0.99 3.29
N ASN A 354 3.07 1.19 3.33
CA ASN A 354 4.05 0.16 2.99
C ASN A 354 3.96 -1.05 3.92
N GLN A 355 3.84 -0.82 5.23
CA GLN A 355 3.66 -1.89 6.19
C GLN A 355 2.34 -2.64 5.96
N GLU A 356 1.25 -1.92 5.70
CA GLU A 356 -0.05 -2.51 5.36
C GLU A 356 0.05 -3.37 4.09
N PHE A 357 0.71 -2.86 3.04
CA PHE A 357 0.99 -3.60 1.82
C PHE A 357 1.80 -4.87 2.07
N LYS A 358 2.94 -4.75 2.77
CA LYS A 358 3.86 -5.87 3.03
C LYS A 358 3.23 -6.96 3.88
N MET A 359 2.66 -6.56 5.03
CA MET A 359 2.32 -7.48 6.11
C MET A 359 0.84 -7.86 6.15
N GLN A 360 -0.04 -7.01 5.61
CA GLN A 360 -1.46 -7.21 5.72
C GLN A 360 -2.12 -7.55 4.38
N ALA A 361 -1.59 -7.03 3.27
CA ALA A 361 -1.95 -7.45 1.91
C ALA A 361 -0.99 -8.50 1.33
N PHE A 362 0.06 -8.87 2.10
CA PHE A 362 1.04 -9.92 1.77
C PHE A 362 1.92 -9.64 0.54
N GLY A 363 2.14 -8.37 0.22
CA GLY A 363 3.01 -7.98 -0.89
C GLY A 363 4.47 -8.43 -0.74
N ALA A 364 4.93 -8.67 0.51
CA ALA A 364 6.26 -9.20 0.77
C ALA A 364 6.39 -10.72 0.55
N ARG A 365 5.31 -11.43 0.21
CA ARG A 365 5.36 -12.88 -0.05
C ARG A 365 5.91 -13.16 -1.45
N VAL A 366 7.23 -13.20 -1.56
CA VAL A 366 8.00 -13.42 -2.81
C VAL A 366 8.54 -14.85 -2.88
N SER A 367 7.64 -15.83 -2.83
CA SER A 367 8.00 -17.27 -2.74
C SER A 367 8.23 -17.96 -4.09
N SER A 368 8.02 -17.28 -5.23
CA SER A 368 8.29 -17.83 -6.55
C SER A 368 9.76 -17.65 -6.96
N SER A 369 10.27 -18.58 -7.77
CA SER A 369 11.57 -18.42 -8.44
C SER A 369 11.53 -17.37 -9.55
N SER A 370 10.36 -17.14 -10.17
CA SER A 370 10.17 -16.15 -11.25
C SER A 370 9.92 -14.76 -10.68
N MET A 371 10.63 -13.78 -11.20
CA MET A 371 10.43 -12.37 -10.86
C MET A 371 9.07 -11.85 -11.34
N LEU A 372 8.61 -12.23 -12.52
CA LEU A 372 7.30 -11.81 -13.04
C LEU A 372 6.16 -12.36 -12.18
N THR A 373 6.24 -13.61 -11.73
CA THR A 373 5.26 -14.19 -10.80
C THR A 373 5.22 -13.41 -9.48
N ASN A 374 6.38 -13.07 -8.91
CA ASN A 374 6.42 -12.27 -7.66
C ASN A 374 5.88 -10.85 -7.89
N SER A 375 6.20 -10.22 -9.03
CA SER A 375 5.65 -8.90 -9.39
C SER A 375 4.13 -8.94 -9.55
N TYR A 376 3.57 -9.99 -10.16
CA TYR A 376 2.12 -10.19 -10.25
C TYR A 376 1.47 -10.32 -8.86
N ARG A 377 2.09 -11.07 -7.95
CA ARG A 377 1.61 -11.17 -6.56
C ARG A 377 1.63 -9.83 -5.83
N MET A 378 2.64 -9.01 -6.08
CA MET A 378 2.70 -7.63 -5.57
C MET A 378 1.56 -6.76 -6.14
N ILE A 379 1.24 -6.89 -7.44
CA ILE A 379 0.07 -6.22 -8.04
C ILE A 379 -1.22 -6.68 -7.37
N LEU A 380 -1.43 -7.97 -7.19
CA LEU A 380 -2.62 -8.48 -6.49
C LEU A 380 -2.71 -7.97 -5.04
N ALA A 381 -1.59 -7.89 -4.34
CA ALA A 381 -1.53 -7.32 -2.99
C ALA A 381 -1.91 -5.83 -2.97
N ALA A 382 -1.42 -5.05 -3.93
CA ALA A 382 -1.80 -3.65 -4.08
C ALA A 382 -3.29 -3.50 -4.42
N LEU A 383 -3.82 -4.34 -5.30
CA LEU A 383 -5.26 -4.37 -5.61
C LEU A 383 -6.10 -4.79 -4.39
N CYS A 384 -5.60 -5.70 -3.56
CA CYS A 384 -6.22 -6.06 -2.28
C CYS A 384 -6.26 -4.86 -1.33
N GLN A 385 -5.14 -4.15 -1.15
CA GLN A 385 -5.07 -2.92 -0.35
C GLN A 385 -6.01 -1.83 -0.90
N LEU A 386 -6.05 -1.67 -2.22
CA LEU A 386 -6.97 -0.75 -2.91
C LEU A 386 -8.44 -1.10 -2.63
N ALA A 387 -8.82 -2.36 -2.75
CA ALA A 387 -10.18 -2.83 -2.47
C ALA A 387 -10.62 -2.53 -1.03
N TYR A 388 -9.74 -2.77 -0.06
CA TYR A 388 -10.01 -2.38 1.33
C TYR A 388 -10.18 -0.86 1.49
N ARG A 389 -9.38 -0.07 0.79
CA ARG A 389 -9.48 1.39 0.83
C ARG A 389 -10.83 1.85 0.27
N ILE A 390 -11.27 1.26 -0.84
CA ILE A 390 -12.57 1.52 -1.46
C ILE A 390 -13.71 1.14 -0.50
N LEU A 391 -13.66 -0.06 0.09
CA LEU A 391 -14.69 -0.51 1.03
C LEU A 391 -14.81 0.43 2.23
N ARG A 392 -13.70 0.80 2.84
CA ARG A 392 -13.71 1.70 4.00
C ARG A 392 -14.26 3.08 3.66
N ARG A 393 -13.86 3.65 2.53
CA ARG A 393 -14.25 5.02 2.13
C ARG A 393 -15.69 5.11 1.64
N ASN A 394 -16.22 4.06 1.01
CA ASN A 394 -17.57 4.07 0.43
C ASN A 394 -18.65 3.61 1.41
N PHE A 395 -18.31 2.88 2.46
CA PHE A 395 -19.29 2.30 3.36
C PHE A 395 -19.20 2.78 4.81
N PHE A 396 -18.20 3.61 5.14
CA PHE A 396 -18.05 4.17 6.48
C PHE A 396 -17.77 5.66 6.43
N THR A 397 -18.33 6.39 7.38
CA THR A 397 -18.08 7.83 7.55
C THR A 397 -16.83 8.07 8.39
N LYS A 398 -16.23 9.26 8.28
CA LYS A 398 -15.03 9.66 9.05
C LYS A 398 -15.19 9.53 10.57
N ASN A 399 -16.42 9.53 11.06
CA ASN A 399 -16.72 9.43 12.49
C ASN A 399 -16.79 8.00 13.02
N THR A 400 -16.59 7.01 12.15
CA THR A 400 -16.57 5.60 12.54
C THR A 400 -15.13 5.10 12.70
N PRO A 401 -14.84 4.19 13.65
CA PRO A 401 -13.49 3.63 13.82
C PRO A 401 -13.02 2.80 12.60
N TRP A 402 -13.97 2.44 11.71
CA TRP A 402 -13.71 1.61 10.54
C TRP A 402 -13.15 2.39 9.35
N TYR A 403 -13.41 3.70 9.26
CA TYR A 403 -13.00 4.54 8.14
C TYR A 403 -11.48 4.58 7.95
N ASP A 404 -10.72 4.66 9.05
CA ASP A 404 -9.24 4.66 9.03
C ASP A 404 -8.64 3.40 9.67
N SER A 405 -9.46 2.36 9.90
CA SER A 405 -8.98 1.09 10.42
C SER A 405 -7.93 0.46 9.49
N THR A 406 -6.96 -0.26 10.06
CA THR A 406 -6.03 -1.01 9.24
C THR A 406 -6.72 -2.16 8.52
N LEU A 407 -6.14 -2.60 7.43
CA LEU A 407 -6.60 -3.75 6.65
C LEU A 407 -6.78 -5.01 7.53
N ARG A 408 -5.87 -5.23 8.47
CA ARG A 408 -5.95 -6.34 9.42
C ARG A 408 -7.17 -6.23 10.34
N VAL A 409 -7.43 -5.05 10.89
CA VAL A 409 -8.58 -4.81 11.78
C VAL A 409 -9.88 -4.99 11.02
N PHE A 410 -9.98 -4.41 9.82
CA PHE A 410 -11.15 -4.55 8.96
C PHE A 410 -11.43 -6.03 8.60
N ARG A 411 -10.38 -6.76 8.18
CA ARG A 411 -10.49 -8.19 7.86
C ARG A 411 -11.07 -8.99 9.00
N ARG A 412 -10.59 -8.78 10.21
CA ARG A 412 -11.09 -9.49 11.42
C ARG A 412 -12.53 -9.13 11.75
N ALA A 413 -12.93 -7.88 11.56
CA ALA A 413 -14.26 -7.41 11.92
C ALA A 413 -15.33 -7.76 10.88
N PHE A 414 -14.99 -7.78 9.59
CA PHE A 414 -15.98 -7.85 8.50
C PHE A 414 -15.84 -9.06 7.57
N ILE A 415 -14.68 -9.72 7.52
CA ILE A 415 -14.43 -10.84 6.60
C ILE A 415 -14.27 -12.16 7.34
N CYS A 416 -13.32 -12.22 8.27
CA CYS A 416 -13.04 -13.44 9.04
C CYS A 416 -14.06 -13.60 10.19
N ILE A 417 -15.32 -13.70 9.81
CA ILE A 417 -16.46 -13.93 10.71
C ILE A 417 -16.88 -15.37 10.54
N GLY A 418 -16.95 -16.09 11.65
CA GLY A 418 -17.51 -17.44 11.68
C GLY A 418 -18.98 -17.43 11.29
N GLY A 419 -19.42 -18.39 10.51
CA GLY A 419 -20.82 -18.49 10.13
C GLY A 419 -21.22 -19.87 9.62
N VAL A 420 -22.52 -20.14 9.66
CA VAL A 420 -23.14 -21.32 9.07
C VAL A 420 -23.86 -20.91 7.79
N VAL A 421 -23.58 -21.61 6.70
CA VAL A 421 -24.13 -21.35 5.37
C VAL A 421 -25.10 -22.47 5.00
N ASP A 422 -26.38 -22.18 5.01
CA ASP A 422 -27.44 -23.09 4.56
C ASP A 422 -27.85 -22.72 3.15
N GLN A 423 -27.75 -23.68 2.22
CA GLN A 423 -28.13 -23.49 0.82
C GLN A 423 -29.53 -24.10 0.57
N PHE A 424 -30.36 -23.32 -0.09
CA PHE A 424 -31.71 -23.72 -0.52
C PHE A 424 -31.82 -23.60 -2.05
N LYS A 425 -32.84 -24.15 -2.64
CA LYS A 425 -33.09 -24.02 -4.09
C LYS A 425 -33.22 -22.56 -4.56
N THR A 426 -33.72 -21.68 -3.70
CA THR A 426 -34.03 -20.27 -4.02
C THR A 426 -33.09 -19.27 -3.39
N GLY A 427 -32.08 -19.71 -2.63
CA GLY A 427 -31.16 -18.79 -1.97
C GLY A 427 -30.28 -19.42 -0.90
N ILE A 428 -29.64 -18.56 -0.14
CA ILE A 428 -28.73 -18.94 0.95
C ILE A 428 -29.16 -18.21 2.22
N ARG A 429 -29.06 -18.91 3.35
CA ARG A 429 -29.14 -18.30 4.68
C ARG A 429 -27.78 -18.39 5.34
N ILE A 430 -27.33 -17.30 5.92
CA ILE A 430 -26.06 -17.23 6.63
C ILE A 430 -26.33 -16.79 8.05
N SER A 431 -25.95 -17.63 9.02
CA SER A 431 -25.98 -17.31 10.43
C SER A 431 -24.56 -16.92 10.86
N LEU A 432 -24.35 -15.67 11.25
CA LEU A 432 -23.05 -15.12 11.57
C LEU A 432 -22.77 -15.12 13.07
N ASN A 433 -21.49 -15.27 13.42
CA ASN A 433 -20.98 -15.07 14.78
C ASN A 433 -19.91 -13.93 14.75
N PRO A 434 -20.34 -12.66 14.73
CA PRO A 434 -19.43 -11.52 14.68
C PRO A 434 -18.67 -11.35 16.01
N MET A 435 -17.61 -10.51 15.97
CA MET A 435 -16.91 -10.13 17.20
C MET A 435 -17.89 -9.45 18.19
N PRO A 436 -17.78 -9.73 19.49
CA PRO A 436 -18.59 -9.04 20.49
C PRO A 436 -18.49 -7.51 20.36
N GLY A 437 -19.63 -6.84 20.35
CA GLY A 437 -19.72 -5.37 20.20
C GLY A 437 -19.67 -4.84 18.75
N SER A 438 -19.46 -5.71 17.75
CA SER A 438 -19.46 -5.32 16.33
C SER A 438 -20.75 -5.71 15.58
N GLU A 439 -21.71 -6.34 16.23
CA GLU A 439 -22.92 -6.90 15.62
C GLU A 439 -23.72 -5.86 14.81
N ASN A 440 -23.89 -4.66 15.38
CA ASN A 440 -24.60 -3.58 14.72
C ASN A 440 -23.85 -3.07 13.47
N ASP A 441 -22.53 -2.94 13.54
CA ASP A 441 -21.72 -2.46 12.44
C ASP A 441 -21.64 -3.50 11.32
N VAL A 442 -21.48 -4.77 11.67
CA VAL A 442 -21.58 -5.89 10.72
C VAL A 442 -22.95 -5.93 10.07
N GLY A 443 -24.03 -5.86 10.86
CA GLY A 443 -25.40 -5.84 10.33
C GLY A 443 -25.68 -4.65 9.42
N LYS A 444 -25.14 -3.48 9.75
CA LYS A 444 -25.21 -2.29 8.87
C LYS A 444 -24.40 -2.53 7.60
N PHE A 445 -23.15 -2.97 7.70
CA PHE A 445 -22.30 -3.24 6.56
C PHE A 445 -22.96 -4.21 5.57
N TRP A 446 -23.62 -5.26 6.04
CA TRP A 446 -24.34 -6.19 5.17
C TRP A 446 -25.50 -5.55 4.40
N ARG A 447 -26.19 -4.57 5.00
CA ARG A 447 -27.36 -3.90 4.42
C ARG A 447 -27.05 -2.62 3.63
N MET A 448 -25.86 -2.03 3.85
CA MET A 448 -25.52 -0.77 3.19
C MET A 448 -25.34 -0.92 1.68
N HIS A 449 -25.93 0.01 0.96
CA HIS A 449 -25.59 0.28 -0.45
C HIS A 449 -24.43 1.28 -0.51
N PRO A 450 -23.61 1.28 -1.56
CA PRO A 450 -22.58 2.30 -1.72
C PRO A 450 -23.23 3.68 -1.80
N THR A 451 -22.65 4.64 -1.08
CA THR A 451 -23.04 6.06 -1.10
C THR A 451 -22.52 6.76 -2.33
#